data_9dd9b3a68519d23190cae33d829e9bb4
#
_entry.id   9dd9b3a68519d23190cae33d829e9bb4
#
_cell.length_a   1.000
_cell.length_b   1.000
_cell.length_c   1.000
_cell.angle_alpha   90.00
_cell.angle_beta   90.00
_cell.angle_gamma   90.00
#
_symmetry.space_group_name_H-M   'P 1'
#
loop_
_entity.id
_entity.type
_entity.pdbx_description
1 polymer ?
#
loop_
_entity_poly.entity_id
_entity_poly.type
_entity_poly.pdbx_seq_one_letter_code
_entity_poly.pdbx_strand_id
1 'polypeptide(L)'
;YYLEDQDYWRFAGIQRDVYVYARSETHVRDYEVVTDLDGEYKNADFHLFVELGKAGEGKIKGAEVEVSLLDKAGKSIYNERKRWNAADRELHFKKEVREPLLWSAEKPNLYRLLIALRVNGKPEQYISQYIGFRKSEIKHAQLLVNGKPVYIKGVNRHEHDPYNGHVVDEASMLRDIQLMKENNINSVRTSHYPNDPRWYELCDIYGMYVVDEANIESHGMGYKPDQCLANQPEWEKAFIDRTERMFERDKNHPCVIIWSLGNETG
;
A
#
# COMPACT_ATOMS: atom_id res chain seq x y z
N TYR A 1 17.50 -1.27 -15.73
CA TYR A 1 18.08 -2.53 -16.19
C TYR A 1 19.01 -3.12 -15.13
N TYR A 2 20.02 -2.39 -14.63
CA TYR A 2 21.01 -2.89 -13.66
C TYR A 2 20.42 -3.23 -12.28
N LEU A 3 19.27 -2.66 -11.92
CA LEU A 3 18.53 -2.95 -10.69
C LEU A 3 17.35 -3.91 -10.92
N GLU A 4 17.28 -4.57 -12.05
CA GLU A 4 16.20 -5.46 -12.46
C GLU A 4 16.78 -6.76 -13.01
N ASP A 5 17.70 -7.36 -12.25
CA ASP A 5 18.46 -8.54 -12.66
C ASP A 5 17.82 -9.85 -12.12
N GLN A 6 16.48 -9.85 -12.02
CA GLN A 6 15.73 -11.01 -11.54
C GLN A 6 16.02 -12.26 -12.38
N ASP A 7 16.18 -13.38 -11.72
CA ASP A 7 16.25 -14.72 -12.31
C ASP A 7 14.89 -15.12 -12.89
N TYR A 8 14.47 -14.37 -13.90
CA TYR A 8 13.16 -14.48 -14.51
C TYR A 8 13.20 -14.13 -16.00
N TRP A 9 12.17 -14.53 -16.75
CA TRP A 9 12.10 -14.19 -18.18
C TRP A 9 12.07 -12.68 -18.40
N ARG A 10 12.91 -12.23 -19.32
CA ARG A 10 13.02 -10.81 -19.67
C ARG A 10 12.11 -10.51 -20.85
N PHE A 11 10.91 -10.07 -20.55
CA PHE A 11 9.96 -9.63 -21.56
C PHE A 11 10.13 -8.15 -21.83
N ALA A 12 10.17 -7.79 -23.12
CA ALA A 12 10.15 -6.40 -23.55
C ALA A 12 8.71 -5.90 -23.67
N GLY A 13 8.49 -4.62 -23.40
CA GLY A 13 7.20 -3.97 -23.62
C GLY A 13 6.68 -3.26 -22.36
N ILE A 14 5.46 -2.76 -22.50
CA ILE A 14 4.71 -2.09 -21.43
C ILE A 14 3.74 -3.12 -20.84
N GLN A 15 3.97 -3.51 -19.61
CA GLN A 15 3.22 -4.59 -18.94
C GLN A 15 2.13 -4.11 -18.01
N ARG A 16 2.01 -2.79 -17.82
CA ARG A 16 0.94 -2.15 -17.04
C ARG A 16 0.10 -1.26 -17.93
N ASP A 17 -1.10 -0.97 -17.50
CA ASP A 17 -2.00 -0.09 -18.20
C ASP A 17 -1.40 1.30 -18.41
N VAL A 18 -1.63 1.85 -19.60
CA VAL A 18 -1.31 3.23 -19.94
C VAL A 18 -2.62 4.00 -20.05
N TYR A 19 -2.78 4.99 -19.22
CA TYR A 19 -4.02 5.78 -19.19
C TYR A 19 -3.74 7.28 -19.09
N VAL A 20 -4.71 8.06 -19.54
CA VAL A 20 -4.73 9.52 -19.36
C VAL A 20 -5.89 9.85 -18.44
N TYR A 21 -5.61 10.61 -17.40
CA TYR A 21 -6.64 11.11 -16.50
C TYR A 21 -6.60 12.63 -16.37
N ALA A 22 -7.76 13.23 -16.12
CA ALA A 22 -7.88 14.63 -15.77
C ALA A 22 -8.21 14.77 -14.28
N ARG A 23 -7.67 15.77 -13.66
CA ARG A 23 -7.98 16.14 -12.27
C ARG A 23 -8.24 17.65 -12.19
N SER A 24 -8.99 18.05 -11.17
CA SER A 24 -9.25 19.46 -10.87
C SER A 24 -7.94 20.18 -10.52
N GLU A 25 -7.92 21.49 -10.73
CA GLU A 25 -6.77 22.33 -10.38
C GLU A 25 -6.37 22.13 -8.92
N THR A 26 -7.34 22.12 -8.00
CA THR A 26 -7.14 21.71 -6.61
C THR A 26 -7.60 20.27 -6.45
N HIS A 27 -6.73 19.41 -5.95
CA HIS A 27 -6.95 17.97 -5.84
C HIS A 27 -6.31 17.42 -4.57
N VAL A 28 -6.73 16.25 -4.14
CA VAL A 28 -5.98 15.47 -3.13
C VAL A 28 -4.70 14.99 -3.80
N ARG A 29 -3.58 15.44 -3.29
CA ARG A 29 -2.25 15.04 -3.78
C ARG A 29 -1.85 13.68 -3.25
N ASP A 30 -2.03 13.51 -1.93
CA ASP A 30 -1.70 12.29 -1.21
C ASP A 30 -2.57 12.14 0.04
N TYR A 31 -2.67 10.92 0.54
CA TYR A 31 -3.25 10.64 1.84
C TYR A 31 -2.60 9.42 2.48
N GLU A 32 -2.50 9.44 3.80
CA GLU A 32 -1.95 8.34 4.59
C GLU A 32 -2.91 7.94 5.70
N VAL A 33 -3.15 6.64 5.82
CA VAL A 33 -4.00 6.04 6.85
C VAL A 33 -3.13 5.30 7.85
N VAL A 34 -3.23 5.67 9.13
CA VAL A 34 -2.58 4.95 10.23
C VAL A 34 -3.67 4.42 11.16
N THR A 35 -3.64 3.12 11.41
CA THR A 35 -4.62 2.41 12.27
C THR A 35 -3.89 1.72 13.41
N ASP A 36 -3.32 2.49 14.34
CA ASP A 36 -2.58 1.91 15.46
C ASP A 36 -3.51 1.32 16.52
N LEU A 37 -3.10 0.20 17.12
CA LEU A 37 -3.83 -0.44 18.21
C LEU A 37 -3.20 -0.10 19.54
N ASP A 38 -4.04 -0.01 20.59
CA ASP A 38 -3.57 0.16 21.96
C ASP A 38 -2.73 -1.04 22.44
N GLY A 39 -2.12 -0.93 23.63
CA GLY A 39 -1.26 -1.98 24.19
C GLY A 39 -1.97 -3.29 24.52
N GLU A 40 -3.30 -3.28 24.60
CA GLU A 40 -4.14 -4.47 24.81
C GLU A 40 -4.77 -5.00 23.51
N TYR A 41 -4.50 -4.35 22.36
CA TYR A 41 -5.03 -4.69 21.04
C TYR A 41 -6.57 -4.69 20.98
N LYS A 42 -7.21 -3.86 21.81
CA LYS A 42 -8.68 -3.76 21.90
C LYS A 42 -9.23 -2.55 21.17
N ASN A 43 -8.60 -1.39 21.34
CA ASN A 43 -9.04 -0.16 20.71
C ASN A 43 -8.02 0.30 19.69
N ALA A 44 -8.42 1.17 18.79
CA ALA A 44 -7.57 1.71 17.76
C ALA A 44 -7.64 3.22 17.71
N ASP A 45 -6.51 3.83 17.41
CA ASP A 45 -6.45 5.21 16.96
C ASP A 45 -6.43 5.22 15.41
N PHE A 46 -7.49 5.76 14.82
CA PHE A 46 -7.55 6.05 13.39
C PHE A 46 -6.96 7.44 13.16
N HIS A 47 -5.95 7.52 12.32
CA HIS A 47 -5.41 8.77 11.81
C HIS A 47 -5.49 8.77 10.31
N LEU A 48 -5.89 9.90 9.74
CA LEU A 48 -5.82 10.16 8.30
C LEU A 48 -5.17 11.50 8.08
N PHE A 49 -4.10 11.49 7.32
CA PHE A 49 -3.42 12.69 6.85
C PHE A 49 -3.78 12.90 5.38
N VAL A 50 -4.18 14.11 5.01
CA VAL A 50 -4.59 14.46 3.64
C VAL A 50 -3.82 15.66 3.18
N GLU A 51 -3.04 15.50 2.13
CA GLU A 51 -2.31 16.57 1.46
C GLU A 51 -3.09 17.03 0.23
N LEU A 52 -3.24 18.35 0.07
CA LEU A 52 -3.83 18.93 -1.14
C LEU A 52 -2.73 19.49 -2.05
N GLY A 53 -2.91 19.24 -3.34
CA GLY A 53 -2.10 19.82 -4.40
C GLY A 53 -2.90 20.84 -5.22
N LYS A 54 -2.17 21.73 -5.87
CA LYS A 54 -2.71 22.70 -6.82
C LYS A 54 -1.88 22.70 -8.10
N ALA A 55 -2.56 22.65 -9.25
CA ALA A 55 -1.91 22.89 -10.53
C ALA A 55 -1.63 24.39 -10.73
N GLY A 56 -0.42 24.71 -11.21
CA GLY A 56 -0.01 26.11 -11.43
C GLY A 56 0.39 26.84 -10.13
N GLU A 57 0.63 28.14 -10.27
CA GLU A 57 1.05 29.00 -9.16
C GLU A 57 -0.13 29.46 -8.30
N GLY A 58 0.14 29.73 -7.03
CA GLY A 58 -0.81 30.34 -6.09
C GLY A 58 -1.24 29.42 -4.95
N LYS A 59 -2.03 29.98 -4.03
CA LYS A 59 -2.49 29.28 -2.82
C LYS A 59 -3.83 28.60 -3.05
N ILE A 60 -4.02 27.45 -2.42
CA ILE A 60 -5.32 26.77 -2.34
C ILE A 60 -6.27 27.62 -1.49
N LYS A 61 -7.46 27.91 -2.03
CA LYS A 61 -8.50 28.71 -1.36
C LYS A 61 -9.84 28.01 -1.48
N GLY A 62 -10.68 28.17 -0.45
CA GLY A 62 -12.04 27.65 -0.45
C GLY A 62 -12.17 26.13 -0.47
N ALA A 63 -11.08 25.41 -0.19
CA ALA A 63 -11.08 23.96 -0.14
C ALA A 63 -11.54 23.44 1.23
N GLU A 64 -12.37 22.39 1.19
CA GLU A 64 -12.82 21.64 2.35
C GLU A 64 -12.69 20.14 2.03
N VAL A 65 -12.20 19.38 3.00
CA VAL A 65 -12.13 17.92 2.93
C VAL A 65 -13.11 17.35 3.94
N GLU A 66 -14.00 16.48 3.46
CA GLU A 66 -14.91 15.70 4.27
C GLU A 66 -14.48 14.23 4.27
N VAL A 67 -14.36 13.64 5.44
CA VAL A 67 -13.93 12.26 5.64
C VAL A 67 -15.04 11.48 6.31
N SER A 68 -15.36 10.32 5.75
CA SER A 68 -16.27 9.35 6.39
C SER A 68 -15.60 8.00 6.48
N LEU A 69 -15.76 7.33 7.62
CA LEU A 69 -15.36 5.95 7.81
C LEU A 69 -16.61 5.10 8.06
N LEU A 70 -16.81 4.10 7.22
CA LEU A 70 -17.99 3.23 7.25
C LEU A 70 -17.57 1.82 7.65
N ASP A 71 -18.39 1.18 8.49
CA ASP A 71 -18.23 -0.23 8.81
C ASP A 71 -18.70 -1.14 7.66
N LYS A 72 -18.59 -2.46 7.85
CA LYS A 72 -18.98 -3.47 6.86
C LYS A 72 -20.46 -3.39 6.45
N ALA A 73 -21.32 -2.89 7.35
CA ALA A 73 -22.75 -2.70 7.08
C ALA A 73 -23.04 -1.36 6.37
N GLY A 74 -22.03 -0.54 6.11
CA GLY A 74 -22.18 0.79 5.53
C GLY A 74 -22.59 1.86 6.53
N LYS A 75 -22.61 1.56 7.84
CA LYS A 75 -22.90 2.53 8.89
C LYS A 75 -21.68 3.42 9.11
N SER A 76 -21.88 4.74 9.13
CA SER A 76 -20.82 5.68 9.47
C SER A 76 -20.44 5.57 10.95
N ILE A 77 -19.17 5.30 11.21
CA ILE A 77 -18.56 5.28 12.54
C ILE A 77 -17.76 6.56 12.81
N TYR A 78 -17.46 7.30 11.76
CA TYR A 78 -16.80 8.60 11.83
C TYR A 78 -17.20 9.45 10.64
N ASN A 79 -17.42 10.75 10.89
CA ASN A 79 -17.56 11.78 9.85
C ASN A 79 -17.03 13.09 10.40
N GLU A 80 -16.15 13.73 9.67
CA GLU A 80 -15.61 15.04 9.98
C GLU A 80 -15.30 15.81 8.71
N ARG A 81 -15.47 17.17 8.79
CA ARG A 81 -15.12 18.09 7.71
C ARG A 81 -14.15 19.13 8.23
N LYS A 82 -13.07 19.35 7.48
CA LYS A 82 -12.06 20.37 7.76
C LYS A 82 -11.85 21.29 6.57
N ARG A 83 -11.62 22.55 6.87
CA ARG A 83 -11.21 23.56 5.88
C ARG A 83 -9.71 23.58 5.73
N TRP A 84 -9.27 23.72 4.49
CA TRP A 84 -7.86 23.97 4.18
C TRP A 84 -7.52 25.43 4.40
N ASN A 85 -6.50 25.71 5.20
CA ASN A 85 -5.93 27.04 5.40
C ASN A 85 -4.66 27.20 4.57
N ALA A 86 -4.33 28.43 4.18
CA ALA A 86 -3.18 28.70 3.31
C ALA A 86 -1.81 28.36 3.93
N ALA A 87 -1.77 28.12 5.24
CA ALA A 87 -0.57 27.69 5.96
C ALA A 87 -0.49 26.18 6.18
N ASP A 88 -1.56 25.43 5.89
CA ASP A 88 -1.59 24.00 6.09
C ASP A 88 -0.66 23.32 5.07
N ARG A 89 0.03 22.30 5.54
CA ARG A 89 0.75 21.34 4.68
C ARG A 89 -0.09 20.11 4.45
N GLU A 90 -0.85 19.70 5.48
CA GLU A 90 -1.75 18.57 5.48
C GLU A 90 -2.93 18.82 6.41
N LEU A 91 -4.03 18.12 6.24
CA LEU A 91 -5.14 18.04 7.18
C LEU A 91 -5.05 16.71 7.91
N HIS A 92 -5.05 16.75 9.24
CA HIS A 92 -5.04 15.57 10.07
C HIS A 92 -6.41 15.33 10.67
N PHE A 93 -6.99 14.16 10.39
CA PHE A 93 -8.22 13.64 10.97
C PHE A 93 -7.86 12.54 11.97
N LYS A 94 -8.52 12.56 13.14
CA LYS A 94 -8.26 11.58 14.20
C LYS A 94 -9.54 11.09 14.85
N LYS A 95 -9.60 9.77 15.13
CA LYS A 95 -10.71 9.15 15.83
C LYS A 95 -10.25 7.94 16.63
N GLU A 96 -10.53 7.90 17.93
CA GLU A 96 -10.50 6.65 18.71
C GLU A 96 -11.66 5.76 18.28
N VAL A 97 -11.38 4.55 17.84
CA VAL A 97 -12.36 3.53 17.49
C VAL A 97 -12.29 2.42 18.52
N ARG A 98 -13.38 2.28 19.26
CA ARG A 98 -13.50 1.27 20.33
C ARG A 98 -13.85 -0.08 19.75
N GLU A 99 -13.10 -1.10 20.14
CA GLU A 99 -13.30 -2.51 19.77
C GLU A 99 -13.58 -2.71 18.27
N PRO A 100 -12.73 -2.16 17.35
CA PRO A 100 -12.94 -2.38 15.94
C PRO A 100 -12.77 -3.87 15.60
N LEU A 101 -13.45 -4.30 14.55
CA LEU A 101 -13.16 -5.61 13.95
C LEU A 101 -11.78 -5.54 13.30
N LEU A 102 -10.83 -6.29 13.87
CA LEU A 102 -9.44 -6.27 13.42
C LEU A 102 -9.28 -7.01 12.09
N TRP A 103 -8.40 -6.49 11.25
CA TRP A 103 -7.98 -7.15 10.02
C TRP A 103 -6.83 -8.15 10.29
N SER A 104 -6.94 -9.32 9.71
CA SER A 104 -5.87 -10.31 9.62
C SER A 104 -6.10 -11.21 8.38
N ALA A 105 -5.09 -12.00 7.98
CA ALA A 105 -5.25 -12.95 6.88
C ALA A 105 -6.38 -13.99 7.12
N GLU A 106 -6.68 -14.31 8.38
CA GLU A 106 -7.76 -15.24 8.76
C GLU A 106 -9.14 -14.55 8.86
N LYS A 107 -9.13 -13.25 9.19
CA LYS A 107 -10.32 -12.44 9.37
C LYS A 107 -10.12 -11.06 8.71
N PRO A 108 -10.29 -10.96 7.39
CA PRO A 108 -10.02 -9.73 6.65
C PRO A 108 -11.17 -8.73 6.80
N ASN A 109 -11.35 -8.22 8.03
CA ASN A 109 -12.37 -7.21 8.30
C ASN A 109 -11.92 -5.85 7.77
N LEU A 110 -12.69 -5.30 6.85
CA LEU A 110 -12.42 -4.03 6.21
C LEU A 110 -13.48 -3.00 6.53
N TYR A 111 -13.03 -1.76 6.59
CA TYR A 111 -13.84 -0.56 6.65
C TYR A 111 -13.68 0.23 5.36
N ARG A 112 -14.69 1.01 4.99
CA ARG A 112 -14.61 1.87 3.81
C ARG A 112 -14.33 3.30 4.24
N LEU A 113 -13.17 3.81 3.84
CA LEU A 113 -12.81 5.21 3.93
C LEU A 113 -13.34 5.93 2.70
N LEU A 114 -14.01 7.05 2.92
CA LEU A 114 -14.42 7.99 1.87
C LEU A 114 -13.81 9.35 2.15
N ILE A 115 -13.17 9.95 1.14
CA ILE A 115 -12.62 11.30 1.19
C ILE A 115 -13.29 12.11 0.09
N ALA A 116 -13.93 13.22 0.43
CA ALA A 116 -14.55 14.13 -0.51
C ALA A 116 -13.88 15.50 -0.43
N LEU A 117 -13.31 15.96 -1.53
CA LEU A 117 -12.79 17.32 -1.68
C LEU A 117 -13.85 18.19 -2.30
N ARG A 118 -14.09 19.36 -1.68
CA ARG A 118 -14.94 20.41 -2.21
C ARG A 118 -14.14 21.70 -2.33
N VAL A 119 -14.38 22.46 -3.39
CA VAL A 119 -13.80 23.79 -3.57
C VAL A 119 -14.93 24.79 -3.81
N ASN A 120 -15.01 25.83 -2.99
CA ASN A 120 -16.11 26.82 -3.01
C ASN A 120 -17.50 26.15 -2.96
N GLY A 121 -17.64 25.09 -2.16
CA GLY A 121 -18.86 24.31 -1.97
C GLY A 121 -19.16 23.29 -3.06
N LYS A 122 -18.43 23.28 -4.18
CA LYS A 122 -18.62 22.31 -5.28
C LYS A 122 -17.77 21.08 -5.06
N PRO A 123 -18.28 19.86 -5.33
CA PRO A 123 -17.49 18.64 -5.26
C PRO A 123 -16.48 18.61 -6.41
N GLU A 124 -15.23 18.27 -6.11
CA GLU A 124 -14.12 18.22 -7.06
C GLU A 124 -13.54 16.82 -7.19
N GLN A 125 -13.48 16.08 -6.07
CA GLN A 125 -12.88 14.75 -6.08
C GLN A 125 -13.50 13.87 -5.00
N TYR A 126 -13.67 12.59 -5.32
CA TYR A 126 -14.03 11.55 -4.36
C TYR A 126 -13.00 10.42 -4.42
N ILE A 127 -12.57 9.97 -3.25
CA ILE A 127 -11.69 8.82 -3.09
C ILE A 127 -12.40 7.82 -2.20
N SER A 128 -12.36 6.55 -2.58
CA SER A 128 -12.86 5.44 -1.78
C SER A 128 -11.76 4.40 -1.64
N GLN A 129 -11.44 4.01 -0.41
CA GLN A 129 -10.44 2.99 -0.11
C GLN A 129 -10.95 2.05 0.99
N TYR A 130 -10.59 0.77 0.89
CA TYR A 130 -10.70 -0.15 2.01
C TYR A 130 -9.51 0.03 2.95
N ILE A 131 -9.77 0.05 4.25
CA ILE A 131 -8.76 0.08 5.30
C ILE A 131 -9.03 -1.03 6.31
N GLY A 132 -7.99 -1.47 7.01
CA GLY A 132 -8.11 -2.48 8.08
C GLY A 132 -7.43 -2.02 9.36
N PHE A 133 -8.08 -2.22 10.49
CA PHE A 133 -7.46 -1.99 11.78
C PHE A 133 -6.55 -3.17 12.14
N ARG A 134 -5.26 -2.93 12.14
CA ARG A 134 -4.25 -3.95 12.45
C ARG A 134 -2.98 -3.33 13.00
N LYS A 135 -2.20 -4.12 13.74
CA LYS A 135 -0.83 -3.80 14.17
C LYS A 135 0.09 -4.94 13.82
N SER A 136 1.17 -4.65 13.12
CA SER A 136 2.26 -5.57 12.85
C SER A 136 3.50 -5.11 13.63
N GLU A 137 4.11 -6.00 14.41
CA GLU A 137 5.27 -5.66 15.24
C GLU A 137 6.16 -6.88 15.48
N ILE A 138 7.42 -6.62 15.80
CA ILE A 138 8.34 -7.64 16.30
C ILE A 138 8.46 -7.46 17.81
N LYS A 139 8.07 -8.49 18.57
CA LYS A 139 8.13 -8.50 20.03
C LYS A 139 8.58 -9.86 20.52
N HIS A 140 9.54 -9.86 21.47
CA HIS A 140 10.14 -11.10 21.99
C HIS A 140 10.69 -12.02 20.88
N ALA A 141 11.36 -11.44 19.89
CA ALA A 141 11.89 -12.13 18.70
C ALA A 141 10.84 -12.89 17.87
N GLN A 142 9.57 -12.47 17.92
CA GLN A 142 8.48 -13.03 17.14
C GLN A 142 7.78 -11.93 16.35
N LEU A 143 7.36 -12.25 15.12
CA LEU A 143 6.45 -11.42 14.34
C LEU A 143 5.04 -11.59 14.88
N LEU A 144 4.43 -10.50 15.27
CA LEU A 144 3.07 -10.46 15.79
C LEU A 144 2.16 -9.67 14.86
N VAL A 145 0.96 -10.16 14.65
CA VAL A 145 -0.14 -9.38 14.06
C VAL A 145 -1.26 -9.33 15.09
N ASN A 146 -1.66 -8.11 15.48
CA ASN A 146 -2.66 -7.88 16.53
C ASN A 146 -2.32 -8.59 17.85
N GLY A 147 -1.03 -8.54 18.25
CA GLY A 147 -0.53 -9.14 19.46
C GLY A 147 -0.41 -10.68 19.46
N LYS A 148 -0.70 -11.33 18.33
CA LYS A 148 -0.62 -12.80 18.22
C LYS A 148 0.54 -13.19 17.32
N PRO A 149 1.38 -14.17 17.73
CA PRO A 149 2.44 -14.70 16.88
C PRO A 149 1.87 -15.25 15.57
N VAL A 150 2.50 -14.87 14.46
CA VAL A 150 2.10 -15.32 13.14
C VAL A 150 3.17 -16.23 12.55
N TYR A 151 2.74 -17.40 12.10
CA TYR A 151 3.55 -18.27 11.25
C TYR A 151 3.36 -17.85 9.81
N ILE A 152 4.44 -17.42 9.17
CA ILE A 152 4.46 -17.13 7.73
C ILE A 152 4.48 -18.46 6.97
N LYS A 153 3.33 -18.84 6.42
CA LYS A 153 3.18 -19.96 5.48
C LYS A 153 3.03 -19.34 4.11
N GLY A 154 4.14 -18.94 3.53
CA GLY A 154 4.16 -18.07 2.38
C GLY A 154 4.75 -18.69 1.14
N VAL A 155 4.51 -18.05 0.01
CA VAL A 155 5.11 -18.32 -1.30
C VAL A 155 5.69 -17.04 -1.87
N ASN A 156 6.68 -17.20 -2.75
CA ASN A 156 7.15 -16.13 -3.63
C ASN A 156 6.29 -16.14 -4.89
N ARG A 157 5.85 -14.97 -5.33
CA ARG A 157 5.00 -14.83 -6.51
C ARG A 157 5.65 -13.90 -7.52
N HIS A 158 5.86 -14.42 -8.73
CA HIS A 158 6.09 -13.59 -9.91
C HIS A 158 4.77 -13.29 -10.63
N GLU A 159 4.65 -12.12 -11.23
CA GLU A 159 3.56 -11.84 -12.16
C GLU A 159 3.90 -12.46 -13.50
N HIS A 160 3.27 -13.59 -13.76
CA HIS A 160 3.50 -14.36 -14.97
C HIS A 160 2.21 -15.03 -15.44
N ASP A 161 1.94 -14.84 -16.71
CA ASP A 161 0.90 -15.57 -17.46
C ASP A 161 1.55 -16.34 -18.61
N PRO A 162 1.22 -17.63 -18.83
CA PRO A 162 1.86 -18.45 -19.86
C PRO A 162 1.63 -17.95 -21.29
N TYR A 163 0.64 -17.10 -21.52
CA TYR A 163 0.31 -16.55 -22.84
C TYR A 163 0.69 -15.07 -22.98
N ASN A 164 0.54 -14.31 -21.91
CA ASN A 164 0.67 -12.84 -21.90
C ASN A 164 1.96 -12.35 -21.21
N GLY A 165 2.83 -13.25 -20.76
CA GLY A 165 4.08 -12.90 -20.10
C GLY A 165 3.84 -12.21 -18.76
N HIS A 166 4.32 -10.98 -18.60
CA HIS A 166 4.12 -10.19 -17.37
C HIS A 166 2.73 -9.54 -17.24
N VAL A 167 1.86 -9.67 -18.22
CA VAL A 167 0.50 -9.11 -18.13
C VAL A 167 -0.39 -10.13 -17.45
N VAL A 168 -0.77 -9.83 -16.20
CA VAL A 168 -1.60 -10.69 -15.36
C VAL A 168 -2.95 -10.01 -15.14
N ASP A 169 -4.04 -10.68 -15.51
CA ASP A 169 -5.39 -10.17 -15.29
C ASP A 169 -5.94 -10.50 -13.89
N GLU A 170 -7.06 -9.89 -13.54
CA GLU A 170 -7.70 -10.10 -12.23
C GLU A 170 -8.13 -11.55 -12.03
N ALA A 171 -8.56 -12.26 -13.09
CA ALA A 171 -8.97 -13.64 -12.99
C ALA A 171 -7.81 -14.56 -12.58
N SER A 172 -6.63 -14.31 -13.13
CA SER A 172 -5.39 -14.99 -12.77
C SER A 172 -4.97 -14.68 -11.32
N MET A 173 -5.04 -13.42 -10.90
CA MET A 173 -4.76 -13.01 -9.52
C MET A 173 -5.70 -13.70 -8.52
N LEU A 174 -6.99 -13.75 -8.82
CA LEU A 174 -7.98 -14.45 -7.99
C LEU A 174 -7.71 -15.95 -7.92
N ARG A 175 -7.30 -16.56 -9.03
CA ARG A 175 -6.95 -17.98 -9.05
C ARG A 175 -5.73 -18.26 -8.18
N ASP A 176 -4.72 -17.41 -8.21
CA ASP A 176 -3.54 -17.52 -7.32
C ASP A 176 -3.96 -17.45 -5.85
N ILE A 177 -4.77 -16.47 -5.47
CA ILE A 177 -5.26 -16.33 -4.09
C ILE A 177 -6.08 -17.55 -3.68
N GLN A 178 -6.98 -18.03 -4.53
CA GLN A 178 -7.79 -19.21 -4.27
C GLN A 178 -6.90 -20.44 -3.99
N LEU A 179 -5.92 -20.69 -4.86
CA LEU A 179 -4.98 -21.82 -4.68
C LEU A 179 -4.19 -21.68 -3.37
N MET A 180 -3.72 -20.47 -3.04
CA MET A 180 -3.03 -20.22 -1.77
C MET A 180 -3.92 -20.55 -0.58
N LYS A 181 -5.17 -20.08 -0.58
CA LYS A 181 -6.14 -20.35 0.50
C LYS A 181 -6.50 -21.83 0.61
N GLU A 182 -6.75 -22.51 -0.49
CA GLU A 182 -7.04 -23.95 -0.52
C GLU A 182 -5.89 -24.79 0.05
N ASN A 183 -4.65 -24.31 -0.02
CA ASN A 183 -3.45 -24.97 0.47
C ASN A 183 -2.95 -24.40 1.81
N ASN A 184 -3.75 -23.65 2.55
CA ASN A 184 -3.41 -23.05 3.85
C ASN A 184 -2.17 -22.11 3.80
N ILE A 185 -1.94 -21.47 2.67
CA ILE A 185 -0.94 -20.42 2.52
C ILE A 185 -1.59 -19.12 2.95
N ASN A 186 -0.93 -18.38 3.83
CA ASN A 186 -1.45 -17.13 4.41
C ASN A 186 -0.66 -15.89 4.01
N SER A 187 0.45 -16.06 3.31
CA SER A 187 1.36 -14.97 2.97
C SER A 187 1.93 -15.10 1.57
N VAL A 188 2.23 -13.96 0.97
CA VAL A 188 2.88 -13.88 -0.33
C VAL A 188 3.95 -12.81 -0.31
N ARG A 189 5.12 -13.08 -0.89
CA ARG A 189 6.14 -12.10 -1.19
C ARG A 189 6.03 -11.73 -2.66
N THR A 190 5.95 -10.43 -2.93
CA THR A 190 5.95 -9.90 -4.29
C THR A 190 7.37 -9.93 -4.86
N SER A 191 7.83 -11.11 -5.19
CA SER A 191 9.19 -11.32 -5.68
C SER A 191 9.29 -11.00 -7.18
N HIS A 192 10.20 -10.14 -7.63
CA HIS A 192 11.08 -9.28 -6.81
C HIS A 192 10.81 -7.83 -7.20
N TYR A 193 9.55 -7.42 -7.17
CA TYR A 193 9.05 -6.11 -7.59
C TYR A 193 7.62 -5.90 -7.09
N PRO A 194 7.19 -4.64 -6.90
CA PRO A 194 5.80 -4.36 -6.56
C PRO A 194 4.85 -4.88 -7.65
N ASN A 195 3.84 -5.64 -7.23
CA ASN A 195 2.86 -6.22 -8.14
C ASN A 195 1.85 -5.17 -8.64
N ASP A 196 0.90 -5.60 -9.49
CA ASP A 196 -0.21 -4.77 -9.94
C ASP A 196 -0.98 -4.20 -8.73
N PRO A 197 -1.39 -2.92 -8.71
CA PRO A 197 -2.13 -2.33 -7.59
C PRO A 197 -3.38 -3.14 -7.20
N ARG A 198 -4.05 -3.77 -8.17
CA ARG A 198 -5.22 -4.62 -7.91
C ARG A 198 -4.90 -5.83 -7.06
N TRP A 199 -3.67 -6.35 -7.12
CA TRP A 199 -3.21 -7.46 -6.29
C TRP A 199 -3.35 -7.16 -4.79
N TYR A 200 -2.94 -5.96 -4.36
CA TYR A 200 -3.02 -5.56 -2.95
C TYR A 200 -4.46 -5.41 -2.48
N GLU A 201 -5.33 -4.83 -3.30
CA GLU A 201 -6.77 -4.74 -2.98
C GLU A 201 -7.38 -6.15 -2.80
N LEU A 202 -7.02 -7.09 -3.66
CA LEU A 202 -7.47 -8.47 -3.54
C LEU A 202 -6.89 -9.15 -2.29
N CYS A 203 -5.62 -8.92 -1.97
CA CYS A 203 -5.00 -9.40 -0.72
C CYS A 203 -5.68 -8.81 0.52
N ASP A 204 -6.09 -7.54 0.49
CA ASP A 204 -6.87 -6.92 1.57
C ASP A 204 -8.22 -7.61 1.76
N ILE A 205 -8.93 -7.87 0.66
CA ILE A 205 -10.29 -8.43 0.66
C ILE A 205 -10.29 -9.91 1.06
N TYR A 206 -9.39 -10.69 0.49
CA TYR A 206 -9.34 -12.14 0.71
C TYR A 206 -8.48 -12.56 1.90
N GLY A 207 -7.73 -11.63 2.48
CA GLY A 207 -6.90 -11.88 3.65
C GLY A 207 -5.61 -12.64 3.33
N MET A 208 -4.65 -11.98 2.70
CA MET A 208 -3.29 -12.48 2.51
C MET A 208 -2.31 -11.50 3.13
N TYR A 209 -1.37 -11.98 3.93
CA TYR A 209 -0.25 -11.14 4.35
C TYR A 209 0.70 -10.93 3.17
N VAL A 210 1.15 -9.70 2.99
CA VAL A 210 2.06 -9.34 1.89
C VAL A 210 3.39 -8.87 2.45
N VAL A 211 4.47 -9.45 1.92
CA VAL A 211 5.81 -8.88 1.96
C VAL A 211 5.98 -8.14 0.65
N ASP A 212 5.85 -6.81 0.70
CA ASP A 212 5.97 -5.98 -0.49
C ASP A 212 7.42 -5.63 -0.75
N GLU A 213 7.90 -5.92 -1.96
CA GLU A 213 9.32 -5.86 -2.28
C GLU A 213 9.62 -4.84 -3.34
N ALA A 214 10.61 -3.99 -3.06
CA ALA A 214 11.10 -2.99 -3.99
C ALA A 214 11.76 -3.66 -5.21
N ASN A 215 11.53 -3.09 -6.38
CA ASN A 215 12.13 -3.58 -7.63
C ASN A 215 13.64 -3.25 -7.67
N ILE A 216 14.40 -3.96 -6.84
CA ILE A 216 15.84 -3.81 -6.68
C ILE A 216 16.46 -5.19 -6.62
N GLU A 217 17.21 -5.54 -7.67
CA GLU A 217 18.03 -6.75 -7.75
C GLU A 217 19.22 -6.48 -8.64
N SER A 218 20.43 -6.76 -8.17
CA SER A 218 21.66 -6.36 -8.87
C SER A 218 22.80 -7.39 -8.78
N HIS A 219 22.49 -8.65 -8.50
CA HIS A 219 23.49 -9.71 -8.31
C HIS A 219 24.42 -9.91 -9.51
N GLY A 220 23.94 -9.71 -10.73
CA GLY A 220 24.73 -9.81 -11.95
C GLY A 220 25.88 -8.79 -12.06
N MET A 221 25.86 -7.75 -11.23
CA MET A 221 26.98 -6.80 -11.11
C MET A 221 28.08 -7.30 -10.17
N GLY A 222 27.79 -8.33 -9.37
CA GLY A 222 28.70 -8.96 -8.43
C GLY A 222 28.47 -8.57 -6.97
N TYR A 223 29.00 -9.40 -6.07
CA TYR A 223 28.82 -9.24 -4.61
C TYR A 223 30.06 -8.67 -3.90
N LYS A 224 31.15 -8.39 -4.61
CA LYS A 224 32.31 -7.74 -4.00
C LYS A 224 32.00 -6.28 -3.70
N PRO A 225 32.58 -5.71 -2.64
CA PRO A 225 32.31 -4.33 -2.23
C PRO A 225 32.51 -3.27 -3.33
N ASP A 226 33.44 -3.52 -4.26
CA ASP A 226 33.74 -2.65 -5.40
C ASP A 226 32.85 -2.89 -6.63
N GLN A 227 32.09 -3.98 -6.64
CA GLN A 227 31.18 -4.36 -7.72
C GLN A 227 29.72 -4.15 -7.34
N CYS A 228 29.39 -4.36 -6.06
CA CYS A 228 28.03 -4.23 -5.55
C CYS A 228 27.52 -2.80 -5.74
N LEU A 229 26.41 -2.63 -6.46
CA LEU A 229 25.81 -1.31 -6.71
C LEU A 229 25.32 -0.64 -5.43
N ALA A 230 24.90 -1.42 -4.41
CA ALA A 230 24.47 -0.88 -3.13
C ALA A 230 25.58 -0.15 -2.35
N ASN A 231 26.84 -0.41 -2.68
CA ASN A 231 28.00 0.27 -2.09
C ASN A 231 28.47 1.50 -2.89
N GLN A 232 27.82 1.82 -4.00
CA GLN A 232 28.24 2.92 -4.88
C GLN A 232 27.34 4.13 -4.64
N PRO A 233 27.87 5.27 -4.15
CA PRO A 233 27.07 6.45 -3.80
C PRO A 233 26.23 7.01 -4.95
N GLU A 234 26.65 6.85 -6.18
CA GLU A 234 25.91 7.29 -7.37
C GLU A 234 24.60 6.54 -7.60
N TRP A 235 24.43 5.36 -7.01
CA TRP A 235 23.22 4.55 -7.08
C TRP A 235 22.24 4.81 -5.94
N GLU A 236 22.65 5.46 -4.85
CA GLU A 236 21.81 5.74 -3.67
C GLU A 236 20.44 6.27 -4.03
N LYS A 237 20.40 7.30 -4.88
CA LYS A 237 19.13 7.91 -5.30
C LYS A 237 18.20 6.92 -6.00
N ALA A 238 18.75 6.00 -6.82
CA ALA A 238 17.93 5.03 -7.53
C ALA A 238 17.35 3.96 -6.58
N PHE A 239 18.09 3.54 -5.56
CA PHE A 239 17.61 2.64 -4.52
C PHE A 239 16.51 3.28 -3.68
N ILE A 240 16.75 4.50 -3.22
CA ILE A 240 15.77 5.25 -2.41
C ILE A 240 14.48 5.50 -3.22
N ASP A 241 14.58 6.04 -4.44
CA ASP A 241 13.41 6.34 -5.29
C ASP A 241 12.52 5.11 -5.53
N ARG A 242 13.10 3.93 -5.75
CA ARG A 242 12.33 2.69 -5.95
C ARG A 242 11.60 2.26 -4.69
N THR A 243 12.27 2.34 -3.55
CA THR A 243 11.70 1.98 -2.25
C THR A 243 10.60 2.98 -1.83
N GLU A 244 10.85 4.28 -1.96
CA GLU A 244 9.87 5.33 -1.66
C GLU A 244 8.63 5.20 -2.53
N ARG A 245 8.78 4.99 -3.85
CA ARG A 245 7.62 4.82 -4.76
C ARG A 245 6.77 3.61 -4.41
N MET A 246 7.37 2.49 -4.04
CA MET A 246 6.64 1.33 -3.56
C MET A 246 5.86 1.68 -2.29
N PHE A 247 6.54 2.22 -1.28
CA PHE A 247 5.92 2.59 -0.01
C PHE A 247 4.77 3.59 -0.20
N GLU A 248 5.00 4.68 -0.92
CA GLU A 248 3.99 5.73 -1.16
C GLU A 248 2.76 5.19 -1.89
N ARG A 249 2.93 4.26 -2.82
CA ARG A 249 1.83 3.63 -3.54
C ARG A 249 1.00 2.72 -2.65
N ASP A 250 1.65 1.90 -1.80
CA ASP A 250 1.03 0.75 -1.17
C ASP A 250 0.83 0.92 0.35
N LYS A 251 1.29 2.04 0.95
CA LYS A 251 1.26 2.33 2.40
C LYS A 251 -0.11 2.19 3.07
N ASN A 252 -1.20 2.34 2.32
CA ASN A 252 -2.56 2.29 2.86
C ASN A 252 -3.20 0.89 2.82
N HIS A 253 -2.50 -0.14 2.32
CA HIS A 253 -3.01 -1.50 2.25
C HIS A 253 -2.77 -2.27 3.56
N PRO A 254 -3.82 -2.72 4.26
CA PRO A 254 -3.65 -3.49 5.50
C PRO A 254 -2.95 -4.84 5.29
N CYS A 255 -2.96 -5.40 4.09
CA CYS A 255 -2.30 -6.66 3.79
C CYS A 255 -0.76 -6.57 3.87
N VAL A 256 -0.19 -5.41 3.59
CA VAL A 256 1.27 -5.22 3.65
C VAL A 256 1.72 -5.17 5.11
N ILE A 257 2.41 -6.21 5.56
CA ILE A 257 2.89 -6.33 6.94
C ILE A 257 4.43 -6.24 7.05
N ILE A 258 5.14 -6.37 5.94
CA ILE A 258 6.60 -6.26 5.84
C ILE A 258 6.94 -5.54 4.56
N TRP A 259 7.87 -4.59 4.64
CA TRP A 259 8.51 -3.93 3.51
C TRP A 259 9.88 -4.55 3.28
N SER A 260 10.12 -5.03 2.06
CA SER A 260 11.41 -5.59 1.64
C SER A 260 12.13 -4.60 0.72
N LEU A 261 13.37 -4.31 1.04
CA LEU A 261 14.18 -3.32 0.32
C LEU A 261 14.74 -3.84 -1.02
N GLY A 262 14.51 -5.11 -1.33
CA GLY A 262 14.93 -5.73 -2.58
C GLY A 262 15.47 -7.15 -2.38
N ASN A 263 15.95 -7.72 -3.47
CA ASN A 263 16.51 -9.06 -3.53
C ASN A 263 17.93 -9.01 -4.04
N GLU A 264 18.81 -9.84 -3.50
CA GLU A 264 20.18 -10.10 -3.99
C GLU A 264 20.95 -8.83 -4.43
N THR A 265 20.96 -7.84 -3.56
CA THR A 265 21.55 -6.51 -3.86
C THR A 265 23.03 -6.40 -3.45
N GLY A 266 23.57 -7.41 -2.75
CA GLY A 266 24.97 -7.45 -2.25
C GLY A 266 25.08 -7.43 -0.75
#